data_01ae9b180f6e541aae52f9fee179e6fe
#
_entry.id   01ae9b180f6e541aae52f9fee179e6fe
#
_cell.length_a   1.000
_cell.length_b   1.000
_cell.length_c   1.000
_cell.angle_alpha   90.00
_cell.angle_beta   90.00
_cell.angle_gamma   90.00
#
_symmetry.space_group_name_H-M   'P 1'
#
loop_
_entity.id
_entity.type
_entity.pdbx_description
1 polymer ?
#
loop_
_entity_poly.entity_id
_entity_poly.type
_entity_poly.pdbx_seq_one_letter_code
_entity_poly.pdbx_strand_id
1 'polypeptide(L)'
;MKNTFFSNHFSGNRLNIVNSGSNRLNNLLHLIDDQYVDAVNIDSLVDKAIPLILAELDPHSVYISAKDAAAATDDLKGSFSGVGVEFVIRDDTIHIQNVIQNGPAEKAGLLAGDKIVAVDGKPFVGKIVTNQEAMRRLKGPKDTKVKIGVVRYGSKKVQTFTVTRGEIPTKSVPA
;
A
#
# COMPACT_ATOMS: atom_id res chain seq x y z
N MET A 1 51.90 -24.46 -6.93
CA MET A 1 51.55 -25.77 -7.53
C MET A 1 50.07 -25.98 -7.45
N LYS A 2 49.49 -26.20 -8.60
CA LYS A 2 48.21 -26.83 -8.95
C LYS A 2 46.90 -26.11 -8.65
N ASN A 3 46.45 -25.42 -9.67
CA ASN A 3 45.05 -25.20 -10.06
C ASN A 3 44.27 -26.51 -10.01
N THR A 4 43.02 -26.41 -9.52
CA THR A 4 42.02 -27.41 -9.88
C THR A 4 40.79 -26.70 -10.45
N PHE A 5 40.58 -26.93 -11.69
CA PHE A 5 39.48 -26.65 -12.57
C PHE A 5 38.11 -26.98 -11.94
N PHE A 6 37.20 -26.02 -11.98
CA PHE A 6 35.78 -26.34 -12.04
C PHE A 6 35.31 -26.18 -13.48
N SER A 7 35.27 -27.32 -14.15
CA SER A 7 34.62 -27.50 -15.43
C SER A 7 33.10 -27.45 -15.21
N ASN A 8 32.49 -26.32 -15.52
CA ASN A 8 31.04 -26.22 -15.61
C ASN A 8 30.61 -26.71 -16.98
N HIS A 9 30.14 -27.95 -17.04
CA HIS A 9 29.29 -28.45 -18.10
C HIS A 9 27.91 -27.77 -18.04
N PHE A 10 27.79 -26.64 -18.68
CA PHE A 10 26.52 -26.05 -19.07
C PHE A 10 26.54 -25.83 -20.59
N SER A 11 26.46 -26.96 -21.30
CA SER A 11 26.17 -26.96 -22.73
C SER A 11 24.71 -27.37 -22.90
N GLY A 12 23.90 -26.54 -23.49
CA GLY A 12 22.67 -27.02 -24.12
C GLY A 12 21.44 -26.12 -24.11
N ASN A 13 21.38 -25.02 -23.37
CA ASN A 13 20.11 -24.27 -23.34
C ASN A 13 20.23 -22.73 -23.41
N ARG A 14 21.36 -22.19 -23.77
CA ARG A 14 21.57 -20.73 -23.83
C ARG A 14 20.87 -20.04 -25.00
N LEU A 15 20.57 -20.73 -26.08
CA LEU A 15 19.96 -20.11 -27.28
C LEU A 15 18.44 -19.99 -27.21
N ASN A 16 17.76 -20.80 -26.40
CA ASN A 16 16.32 -20.68 -26.20
C ASN A 16 15.90 -19.66 -25.13
N ILE A 17 16.83 -19.24 -24.30
CA ILE A 17 16.57 -18.28 -23.21
C ILE A 17 16.49 -16.84 -23.73
N VAL A 18 17.17 -16.53 -24.81
CA VAL A 18 17.28 -15.15 -25.36
C VAL A 18 15.95 -14.64 -25.96
N ASN A 19 15.02 -15.54 -26.32
CA ASN A 19 13.74 -15.20 -26.94
C ASN A 19 12.50 -15.46 -26.05
N SER A 20 12.68 -15.83 -24.78
CA SER A 20 11.56 -15.95 -23.87
C SER A 20 10.96 -14.58 -23.55
N GLY A 21 9.63 -14.51 -23.34
CA GLY A 21 8.94 -13.26 -22.99
C GLY A 21 9.53 -12.56 -21.76
N SER A 22 9.98 -13.34 -20.77
CA SER A 22 10.63 -12.85 -19.55
C SER A 22 11.97 -12.16 -19.85
N ASN A 23 12.76 -12.69 -20.79
CA ASN A 23 14.01 -12.05 -21.15
C ASN A 23 13.84 -10.76 -21.95
N ARG A 24 12.77 -10.67 -22.76
CA ARG A 24 12.45 -9.42 -23.47
C ARG A 24 12.11 -8.30 -22.51
N LEU A 25 11.33 -8.61 -21.45
CA LEU A 25 10.98 -7.63 -20.42
C LEU A 25 12.24 -7.19 -19.66
N ASN A 26 13.09 -8.13 -19.26
CA ASN A 26 14.33 -7.83 -18.55
C ASN A 26 15.29 -6.98 -19.40
N ASN A 27 15.47 -7.35 -20.68
CA ASN A 27 16.28 -6.57 -21.61
C ASN A 27 15.73 -5.16 -21.85
N LEU A 28 14.40 -4.99 -21.88
CA LEU A 28 13.77 -3.67 -21.98
C LEU A 28 14.09 -2.81 -20.76
N LEU A 29 14.01 -3.37 -19.56
CA LEU A 29 14.34 -2.65 -18.32
C LEU A 29 15.81 -2.23 -18.29
N HIS A 30 16.72 -3.10 -18.69
CA HIS A 30 18.14 -2.75 -18.83
C HIS A 30 18.38 -1.67 -19.89
N LEU A 31 17.68 -1.73 -21.02
CA LEU A 31 17.80 -0.71 -22.06
C LEU A 31 17.32 0.66 -21.58
N ILE A 32 16.23 0.68 -20.79
CA ILE A 32 15.73 1.92 -20.18
C ILE A 32 16.75 2.47 -19.18
N ASP A 33 17.31 1.61 -18.32
CA ASP A 33 18.28 2.01 -17.31
C ASP A 33 19.55 2.61 -17.95
N ASP A 34 20.03 1.98 -19.04
CA ASP A 34 21.29 2.34 -19.70
C ASP A 34 21.17 3.50 -20.69
N GLN A 35 20.04 3.65 -21.38
CA GLN A 35 19.94 4.50 -22.58
C GLN A 35 18.81 5.53 -22.56
N TYR A 36 17.97 5.53 -21.54
CA TYR A 36 16.89 6.54 -21.47
C TYR A 36 17.45 7.91 -21.14
N VAL A 37 16.91 8.96 -21.79
CA VAL A 37 17.43 10.33 -21.71
C VAL A 37 17.36 10.92 -20.30
N ASP A 38 16.31 10.56 -19.55
CA ASP A 38 16.10 11.04 -18.19
C ASP A 38 16.40 9.93 -17.18
N ALA A 39 16.90 10.28 -16.00
CA ALA A 39 17.11 9.33 -14.91
C ALA A 39 15.78 8.69 -14.47
N VAL A 40 15.64 7.39 -14.69
CA VAL A 40 14.45 6.61 -14.32
C VAL A 40 14.76 5.74 -13.12
N ASN A 41 13.89 5.76 -12.13
CA ASN A 41 13.97 4.79 -11.04
C ASN A 41 13.33 3.47 -11.50
N ILE A 42 14.13 2.48 -11.81
CA ILE A 42 13.71 1.18 -12.33
C ILE A 42 12.81 0.44 -11.35
N ASP A 43 13.10 0.47 -10.03
CA ASP A 43 12.25 -0.16 -9.01
C ASP A 43 10.84 0.43 -9.03
N SER A 44 10.72 1.75 -9.11
CA SER A 44 9.43 2.43 -9.21
C SER A 44 8.68 2.11 -10.51
N LEU A 45 9.40 1.89 -11.61
CA LEU A 45 8.83 1.50 -12.89
C LEU A 45 8.30 0.06 -12.82
N VAL A 46 9.08 -0.85 -12.24
CA VAL A 46 8.71 -2.26 -12.03
C VAL A 46 7.50 -2.37 -11.10
N ASP A 47 7.49 -1.66 -9.98
CA ASP A 47 6.35 -1.64 -9.04
C ASP A 47 5.04 -1.17 -9.69
N LYS A 48 5.12 -0.29 -10.70
CA LYS A 48 3.95 0.13 -11.47
C LYS A 48 3.56 -0.85 -12.57
N ALA A 49 4.52 -1.56 -13.15
CA ALA A 49 4.28 -2.49 -14.26
C ALA A 49 3.71 -3.83 -13.78
N ILE A 50 4.14 -4.34 -12.64
CA ILE A 50 3.70 -5.64 -12.12
C ILE A 50 2.19 -5.74 -11.95
N PRO A 51 1.48 -4.77 -11.33
CA PRO A 51 0.02 -4.81 -11.23
C PRO A 51 -0.69 -4.87 -12.59
N LEU A 52 -0.16 -4.19 -13.61
CA LEU A 52 -0.72 -4.22 -14.95
C LEU A 52 -0.56 -5.59 -15.61
N ILE A 53 0.59 -6.24 -15.40
CA ILE A 53 0.83 -7.61 -15.90
C ILE A 53 -0.09 -8.61 -15.19
N LEU A 54 -0.26 -8.47 -13.88
CA LEU A 54 -1.14 -9.35 -13.10
C LEU A 54 -2.60 -9.19 -13.45
N ALA A 55 -3.05 -7.99 -13.80
CA ALA A 55 -4.41 -7.73 -14.23
C ALA A 55 -4.83 -8.50 -15.50
N GLU A 56 -3.85 -8.89 -16.34
CA GLU A 56 -4.06 -9.74 -17.53
C GLU A 56 -4.20 -11.23 -17.18
N LEU A 57 -3.88 -11.65 -15.95
CA LEU A 57 -3.95 -13.05 -15.54
C LEU A 57 -5.31 -13.39 -14.93
N ASP A 58 -5.64 -12.76 -13.81
CA ASP A 58 -6.91 -12.96 -13.11
C ASP A 58 -7.17 -11.80 -12.11
N PRO A 59 -8.46 -11.55 -11.76
CA PRO A 59 -8.82 -10.45 -10.86
C PRO A 59 -8.43 -10.70 -9.39
N HIS A 60 -7.92 -11.89 -9.04
CA HIS A 60 -7.53 -12.25 -7.67
C HIS A 60 -6.02 -12.14 -7.44
N SER A 61 -5.23 -11.99 -8.51
CA SER A 61 -3.79 -11.79 -8.40
C SER A 61 -3.46 -10.39 -7.91
N VAL A 62 -2.88 -10.28 -6.73
CA VAL A 62 -2.51 -8.99 -6.11
C VAL A 62 -0.99 -8.96 -5.90
N TYR A 63 -0.36 -7.89 -6.38
CA TYR A 63 1.04 -7.60 -6.09
C TYR A 63 1.15 -6.80 -4.78
N ILE A 64 1.95 -7.29 -3.87
CA ILE A 64 2.35 -6.58 -2.65
C ILE A 64 3.82 -6.21 -2.82
N SER A 65 4.13 -4.93 -2.91
CA SER A 65 5.51 -4.48 -3.02
C SER A 65 6.31 -4.84 -1.76
N ALA A 66 7.65 -4.95 -1.88
CA ALA A 66 8.51 -5.22 -0.72
C ALA A 66 8.32 -4.18 0.40
N LYS A 67 7.99 -2.94 0.04
CA LYS A 67 7.69 -1.86 0.96
C LYS A 67 6.36 -2.07 1.69
N ASP A 68 5.37 -2.62 1.00
CA ASP A 68 4.05 -2.90 1.57
C ASP A 68 4.00 -4.27 2.25
N ALA A 69 4.91 -5.20 1.90
CA ALA A 69 5.05 -6.51 2.55
C ALA A 69 5.43 -6.39 4.03
N ALA A 70 6.23 -5.40 4.40
CA ALA A 70 6.54 -5.11 5.79
C ALA A 70 5.28 -4.69 6.58
N ALA A 71 4.39 -3.92 5.96
CA ALA A 71 3.10 -3.54 6.55
C ALA A 71 2.10 -4.72 6.58
N ALA A 72 2.13 -5.60 5.56
CA ALA A 72 1.30 -6.80 5.50
C ALA A 72 1.72 -7.86 6.53
N THR A 73 3.00 -7.91 6.91
CA THR A 73 3.50 -8.84 7.93
C THR A 73 2.98 -8.46 9.33
N ASP A 74 2.70 -7.19 9.58
CA ASP A 74 2.07 -6.75 10.83
C ASP A 74 0.59 -7.18 10.90
N ASP A 75 -0.11 -7.26 9.77
CA ASP A 75 -1.48 -7.80 9.70
C ASP A 75 -1.54 -9.31 10.06
N LEU A 76 -0.49 -10.08 9.78
CA LEU A 76 -0.39 -11.51 10.14
C LEU A 76 -0.14 -11.74 11.64
N LYS A 77 0.31 -10.74 12.38
CA LYS A 77 0.52 -10.83 13.83
C LYS A 77 -0.74 -10.60 14.66
N GLY A 78 -1.92 -10.50 14.02
CA GLY A 78 -3.21 -10.32 14.71
C GLY A 78 -3.45 -8.92 15.28
N SER A 79 -2.56 -7.97 15.01
CA SER A 79 -2.74 -6.56 15.34
C SER A 79 -2.11 -5.68 14.25
N PHE A 80 -2.71 -4.57 13.95
CA PHE A 80 -2.14 -3.59 13.04
C PHE A 80 -2.16 -2.21 13.68
N SER A 81 -1.21 -1.36 13.28
CA SER A 81 -1.16 0.01 13.78
C SER A 81 -1.86 0.98 12.84
N GLY A 82 -2.70 1.82 13.40
CA GLY A 82 -3.49 2.77 12.63
C GLY A 82 -4.30 3.71 13.49
N VAL A 83 -5.28 4.37 12.87
CA VAL A 83 -6.16 5.32 13.57
C VAL A 83 -7.32 4.66 14.32
N GLY A 84 -7.71 3.43 13.98
CA GLY A 84 -8.77 2.70 14.67
C GLY A 84 -10.18 3.15 14.29
N VAL A 85 -10.46 3.16 12.98
CA VAL A 85 -11.81 3.40 12.43
C VAL A 85 -12.19 2.30 11.45
N GLU A 86 -13.47 1.95 11.43
CA GLU A 86 -14.11 1.20 10.35
C GLU A 86 -14.80 2.21 9.43
N PHE A 87 -14.61 2.08 8.13
CA PHE A 87 -15.11 3.05 7.17
C PHE A 87 -15.66 2.40 5.91
N VAL A 88 -16.48 3.14 5.21
CA VAL A 88 -16.91 2.85 3.83
C VAL A 88 -16.63 4.06 2.94
N ILE A 89 -16.42 3.79 1.67
CA ILE A 89 -16.31 4.84 0.67
C ILE A 89 -17.68 5.00 0.00
N ARG A 90 -18.23 6.21 0.06
CA ARG A 90 -19.46 6.62 -0.63
C ARG A 90 -19.24 7.99 -1.22
N ASP A 91 -19.73 8.19 -2.45
CA ASP A 91 -19.63 9.48 -3.15
C ASP A 91 -18.19 10.02 -3.12
N ASP A 92 -17.23 9.15 -3.46
CA ASP A 92 -15.80 9.49 -3.48
C ASP A 92 -15.26 10.08 -2.15
N THR A 93 -15.86 9.71 -1.03
CA THR A 93 -15.51 10.22 0.30
C THR A 93 -15.52 9.08 1.32
N ILE A 94 -14.62 9.13 2.29
CA ILE A 94 -14.58 8.18 3.40
C ILE A 94 -15.61 8.59 4.46
N HIS A 95 -16.51 7.66 4.77
CA HIS A 95 -17.48 7.78 5.86
C HIS A 95 -17.07 6.83 7.00
N ILE A 96 -16.84 7.38 8.18
CA ILE A 96 -16.57 6.57 9.38
C ILE A 96 -17.88 5.88 9.78
N GLN A 97 -17.90 4.55 9.73
CA GLN A 97 -19.02 3.75 10.20
C GLN A 97 -18.94 3.51 11.70
N ASN A 98 -17.74 3.20 12.18
CA ASN A 98 -17.52 2.89 13.57
C ASN A 98 -16.14 3.38 14.01
N VAL A 99 -15.99 3.69 15.29
CA VAL A 99 -14.71 4.04 15.92
C VAL A 99 -14.40 2.95 16.92
N ILE A 100 -13.19 2.41 16.85
CA ILE A 100 -12.78 1.32 17.75
C ILE A 100 -12.68 1.84 19.18
N GLN A 101 -13.41 1.18 20.06
CA GLN A 101 -13.49 1.55 21.48
C GLN A 101 -12.09 1.54 22.13
N ASN A 102 -11.79 2.57 22.89
CA ASN A 102 -10.48 2.83 23.49
C ASN A 102 -9.33 3.00 22.47
N GLY A 103 -9.68 3.11 21.19
CA GLY A 103 -8.71 3.29 20.09
C GLY A 103 -8.21 4.73 19.94
N PRO A 104 -7.22 4.91 19.06
CA PRO A 104 -6.62 6.22 18.79
C PRO A 104 -7.62 7.27 18.28
N ALA A 105 -8.54 6.88 17.39
CA ALA A 105 -9.52 7.78 16.79
C ALA A 105 -10.53 8.28 17.83
N GLU A 106 -11.00 7.39 18.71
CA GLU A 106 -11.92 7.76 19.80
C GLU A 106 -11.25 8.75 20.76
N LYS A 107 -10.01 8.47 21.17
CA LYS A 107 -9.22 9.36 22.04
C LYS A 107 -8.98 10.74 21.43
N ALA A 108 -8.91 10.81 20.11
CA ALA A 108 -8.76 12.07 19.37
C ALA A 108 -10.08 12.81 19.18
N GLY A 109 -11.24 12.16 19.43
CA GLY A 109 -12.57 12.77 19.32
C GLY A 109 -13.26 12.57 17.96
N LEU A 110 -12.80 11.62 17.15
CA LEU A 110 -13.50 11.19 15.95
C LEU A 110 -14.74 10.38 16.33
N LEU A 111 -15.80 10.50 15.54
CA LEU A 111 -17.09 9.86 15.80
C LEU A 111 -17.57 9.09 14.56
N ALA A 112 -18.41 8.08 14.81
CA ALA A 112 -19.19 7.46 13.74
C ALA A 112 -20.08 8.51 13.05
N GLY A 113 -20.14 8.44 11.72
CA GLY A 113 -20.84 9.42 10.88
C GLY A 113 -19.98 10.60 10.41
N ASP A 114 -18.75 10.77 10.92
CA ASP A 114 -17.82 11.76 10.39
C ASP A 114 -17.39 11.39 8.96
N LYS A 115 -17.26 12.40 8.09
CA LYS A 115 -16.76 12.26 6.73
C LYS A 115 -15.32 12.76 6.67
N ILE A 116 -14.37 11.92 6.35
CA ILE A 116 -12.97 12.32 6.17
C ILE A 116 -12.81 13.02 4.83
N VAL A 117 -12.41 14.27 4.85
CA VAL A 117 -12.24 15.11 3.66
C VAL A 117 -10.80 15.55 3.43
N ALA A 118 -9.93 15.40 4.44
CA ALA A 118 -8.51 15.72 4.34
C ALA A 118 -7.66 14.81 5.23
N VAL A 119 -6.45 14.51 4.78
CA VAL A 119 -5.43 13.79 5.56
C VAL A 119 -4.10 14.54 5.43
N ASP A 120 -3.46 14.83 6.57
CA ASP A 120 -2.21 15.60 6.67
C ASP A 120 -2.26 16.95 5.92
N GLY A 121 -3.40 17.63 6.04
CA GLY A 121 -3.64 18.94 5.42
C GLY A 121 -3.88 18.89 3.91
N LYS A 122 -3.86 17.72 3.29
CA LYS A 122 -4.15 17.55 1.86
C LYS A 122 -5.60 17.08 1.68
N PRO A 123 -6.36 17.64 0.72
CA PRO A 123 -7.68 17.15 0.40
C PRO A 123 -7.64 15.65 0.06
N PHE A 124 -8.61 14.91 0.58
CA PHE A 124 -8.72 13.47 0.34
C PHE A 124 -10.18 13.13 0.00
N VAL A 125 -10.58 13.57 -1.17
CA VAL A 125 -11.92 13.39 -1.76
C VAL A 125 -11.79 13.16 -3.26
N GLY A 126 -12.83 12.62 -3.89
CA GLY A 126 -12.84 12.36 -5.33
C GLY A 126 -12.24 10.99 -5.70
N LYS A 127 -11.98 10.79 -6.98
CA LYS A 127 -11.52 9.51 -7.56
C LYS A 127 -10.22 8.96 -6.96
N ILE A 128 -9.46 9.77 -6.22
CA ILE A 128 -8.25 9.31 -5.50
C ILE A 128 -8.58 8.48 -4.25
N VAL A 129 -9.84 8.51 -3.81
CA VAL A 129 -10.28 7.80 -2.60
C VAL A 129 -10.59 6.36 -2.97
N THR A 130 -9.63 5.49 -2.78
CA THR A 130 -9.78 4.04 -2.89
C THR A 130 -9.54 3.39 -1.53
N ASN A 131 -10.01 2.16 -1.33
CA ASN A 131 -9.74 1.42 -0.09
C ASN A 131 -8.24 1.30 0.18
N GLN A 132 -7.45 1.03 -0.84
CA GLN A 132 -6.00 0.90 -0.72
C GLN A 132 -5.35 2.22 -0.28
N GLU A 133 -5.72 3.34 -0.92
CA GLU A 133 -5.18 4.65 -0.57
C GLU A 133 -5.65 5.13 0.81
N ALA A 134 -6.90 4.83 1.19
CA ALA A 134 -7.41 5.10 2.52
C ALA A 134 -6.63 4.32 3.58
N MET A 135 -6.45 3.02 3.39
CA MET A 135 -5.65 2.19 4.28
C MET A 135 -4.22 2.68 4.39
N ARG A 136 -3.58 3.01 3.26
CA ARG A 136 -2.19 3.52 3.23
C ARG A 136 -2.02 4.81 4.05
N ARG A 137 -3.02 5.70 4.05
CA ARG A 137 -2.94 6.98 4.77
C ARG A 137 -3.35 6.87 6.23
N LEU A 138 -4.29 5.99 6.55
CA LEU A 138 -4.82 5.84 7.91
C LEU A 138 -4.00 4.85 8.75
N LYS A 139 -3.45 3.78 8.15
CA LYS A 139 -2.45 2.92 8.79
C LYS A 139 -1.09 3.63 8.87
N GLY A 140 -0.20 3.10 9.66
CA GLY A 140 1.18 3.56 9.77
C GLY A 140 1.81 3.14 11.09
N PRO A 141 3.12 3.39 11.28
CA PRO A 141 3.83 2.97 12.48
C PRO A 141 3.18 3.51 13.74
N LYS A 142 3.19 2.67 14.80
CA LYS A 142 2.73 3.06 16.14
C LYS A 142 3.40 4.35 16.58
N ASP A 143 2.69 5.16 17.35
CA ASP A 143 3.12 6.45 17.90
C ASP A 143 3.37 7.58 16.88
N THR A 144 3.17 7.31 15.57
CA THR A 144 3.16 8.38 14.56
C THR A 144 1.84 9.16 14.58
N LYS A 145 1.89 10.44 14.24
CA LYS A 145 0.72 11.32 14.24
C LYS A 145 0.24 11.54 12.81
N VAL A 146 -1.08 11.57 12.64
CA VAL A 146 -1.76 11.94 11.39
C VAL A 146 -2.83 12.98 11.69
N LYS A 147 -2.93 13.99 10.83
CA LYS A 147 -3.98 15.02 10.93
C LYS A 147 -5.15 14.61 10.03
N ILE A 148 -6.32 14.43 10.61
CA ILE A 148 -7.53 14.03 9.89
C ILE A 148 -8.52 15.19 9.92
N GLY A 149 -8.86 15.72 8.74
CA GLY A 149 -9.91 16.70 8.58
C GLY A 149 -11.23 16.03 8.28
N VAL A 150 -12.23 16.29 9.10
CA VAL A 150 -13.57 15.71 8.94
C VAL A 150 -14.65 16.78 8.84
N VAL A 151 -15.72 16.43 8.15
CA VAL A 151 -16.98 17.16 8.16
C VAL A 151 -18.00 16.30 8.93
N ARG A 152 -18.51 16.86 10.01
CA ARG A 152 -19.51 16.20 10.87
C ARG A 152 -20.91 16.51 10.40
N TYR A 153 -21.83 15.57 10.56
CA TYR A 153 -23.24 15.76 10.22
C TYR A 153 -23.79 17.03 10.89
N GLY A 154 -24.51 17.86 10.13
CA GLY A 154 -25.06 19.14 10.60
C GLY A 154 -24.04 20.30 10.60
N SER A 155 -22.77 20.07 10.26
CA SER A 155 -21.73 21.11 10.15
C SER A 155 -21.14 21.14 8.75
N LYS A 156 -20.98 22.34 8.20
CA LYS A 156 -20.22 22.54 6.94
C LYS A 156 -18.75 22.85 7.18
N LYS A 157 -18.33 22.99 8.44
CA LYS A 157 -16.94 23.33 8.78
C LYS A 157 -16.11 22.06 8.90
N VAL A 158 -14.92 22.09 8.28
CA VAL A 158 -13.91 21.05 8.47
C VAL A 158 -13.30 21.19 9.86
N GLN A 159 -13.37 20.12 10.64
CA GLN A 159 -12.69 19.99 11.93
C GLN A 159 -11.47 19.12 11.76
N THR A 160 -10.33 19.53 12.29
CA THR A 160 -9.09 18.77 12.17
C THR A 160 -8.73 18.15 13.52
N PHE A 161 -8.54 16.84 13.50
CA PHE A 161 -8.12 16.04 14.65
C PHE A 161 -6.72 15.49 14.42
N THR A 162 -5.87 15.55 15.43
CA THR A 162 -4.56 14.90 15.39
C THR A 162 -4.67 13.56 16.09
N VAL A 163 -4.56 12.49 15.32
CA VAL A 163 -4.64 11.11 15.82
C VAL A 163 -3.23 10.56 15.95
N THR A 164 -2.86 10.07 17.12
CA THR A 164 -1.62 9.30 17.30
C THR A 164 -1.95 7.84 17.01
N ARG A 165 -1.34 7.28 15.96
CA ARG A 165 -1.58 5.88 15.56
C ARG A 165 -1.21 4.94 16.69
N GLY A 166 -2.02 3.94 16.91
CA GLY A 166 -1.83 2.93 17.94
C GLY A 166 -2.12 1.53 17.42
N GLU A 167 -1.83 0.56 18.23
CA GLU A 167 -2.13 -0.84 17.95
C GLU A 167 -3.63 -1.09 18.03
N ILE A 168 -4.17 -1.65 16.98
CA ILE A 168 -5.59 -1.96 16.84
C ILE A 168 -5.74 -3.48 16.93
N PRO A 169 -6.37 -4.00 17.98
CA PRO A 169 -6.60 -5.45 18.06
C PRO A 169 -7.59 -5.86 16.96
N THR A 170 -7.20 -6.81 16.14
CA THR A 170 -8.15 -7.51 15.27
C THR A 170 -9.02 -8.38 16.15
N LYS A 171 -10.35 -8.14 16.14
CA LYS A 171 -11.28 -9.05 16.76
C LYS A 171 -11.17 -10.38 16.00
N SER A 172 -10.51 -11.37 16.60
CA SER A 172 -10.69 -12.75 16.18
C SER A 172 -12.16 -13.08 16.32
N VAL A 173 -12.82 -13.42 15.21
CA VAL A 173 -14.15 -14.02 15.27
C VAL A 173 -13.96 -15.34 16.00
N PRO A 174 -14.56 -15.56 17.19
CA PRO A 174 -14.51 -16.86 17.79
C PRO A 174 -15.23 -17.84 16.85
N ALA A 175 -14.56 -18.96 16.55
CA ALA A 175 -15.12 -20.06 15.78
C ALA A 175 -16.28 -20.71 16.53
#